data_6fa3076b74ce634facbaca0322571267
#
_entry.id   6fa3076b74ce634facbaca0322571267
#
_cell.length_a   1.000
_cell.length_b   1.000
_cell.length_c   1.000
_cell.angle_alpha   90.00
_cell.angle_beta   90.00
_cell.angle_gamma   90.00
#
_symmetry.space_group_name_H-M   'P 1'
#
loop_
_entity.id
_entity.type
_entity.pdbx_description
1 polymer ?
#
loop_
_entity_poly.entity_id
_entity_poly.type
_entity_poly.pdbx_seq_one_letter_code
_entity_poly.pdbx_strand_id
1 'polypeptide(L)'
;MIHHRYREDWVALSDLWLGFMAASLLDETLEGVTSGIRDRVAIMGVKVAERPTVQVNLGQARAYITAARDTVLASLRDTDERIAARQTPDESNYLDQLSASMMALQLCEEAMRLLLRVMGGNGLRQGADFERRYRDLQAMPLHINAHRDRVSEQHGRHLLGLPPENPF
;
A
#
# COMPACT_ATOMS: atom_id res chain seq x y z
N MET A 1 30.38 6.16 14.59
CA MET A 1 29.46 7.20 14.03
C MET A 1 28.10 6.55 13.90
N ILE A 2 27.06 7.10 14.52
CA ILE A 2 25.69 6.56 14.43
C ILE A 2 25.09 7.05 13.11
N HIS A 3 24.49 6.15 12.31
CA HIS A 3 23.84 6.50 11.06
C HIS A 3 22.71 7.53 11.31
N HIS A 4 22.53 8.50 10.41
CA HIS A 4 21.58 9.60 10.59
C HIS A 4 20.16 9.14 10.86
N ARG A 5 19.71 8.04 10.29
CA ARG A 5 18.36 7.46 10.50
C ARG A 5 18.04 7.11 11.95
N TYR A 6 19.03 6.86 12.80
CA TYR A 6 18.81 6.63 14.23
C TYR A 6 18.56 7.91 15.04
N ARG A 7 18.46 9.06 14.38
CA ARG A 7 18.11 10.34 15.03
C ARG A 7 16.63 10.64 14.95
N GLU A 8 15.90 9.93 14.12
CA GLU A 8 14.46 10.06 13.96
C GLU A 8 13.73 9.19 14.99
N ASP A 9 12.55 9.63 15.39
CA ASP A 9 11.66 8.77 16.13
C ASP A 9 11.26 7.59 15.23
N TRP A 10 11.51 6.38 15.71
CA TRP A 10 11.18 5.17 14.99
C TRP A 10 9.67 5.00 14.76
N VAL A 11 8.83 5.61 15.64
CA VAL A 11 7.36 5.58 15.50
C VAL A 11 6.95 6.27 14.21
N ALA A 12 7.50 7.46 13.93
CA ALA A 12 7.22 8.19 12.70
C ALA A 12 7.65 7.39 11.46
N LEU A 13 8.82 6.74 11.49
CA LEU A 13 9.27 5.88 10.40
C LEU A 13 8.41 4.62 10.23
N SER A 14 7.84 4.12 11.33
CA SER A 14 7.02 2.90 11.28
C SER A 14 5.72 3.08 10.48
N ASP A 15 5.22 4.31 10.39
CA ASP A 15 4.00 4.60 9.65
C ASP A 15 4.18 4.33 8.16
N LEU A 16 5.35 4.60 7.61
CA LEU A 16 5.68 4.32 6.21
C LEU A 16 5.83 2.82 5.90
N TRP A 17 6.14 1.99 6.90
CA TRP A 17 6.34 0.57 6.67
C TRP A 17 5.07 -0.15 6.24
N LEU A 18 3.91 0.24 6.76
CA LEU A 18 2.63 -0.38 6.39
C LEU A 18 2.36 -0.21 4.89
N GLY A 19 2.50 0.99 4.36
CA GLY A 19 2.34 1.24 2.93
C GLY A 19 3.37 0.50 2.08
N PHE A 20 4.63 0.45 2.53
CA PHE A 20 5.68 -0.28 1.84
C PHE A 20 5.47 -1.80 1.88
N MET A 21 5.07 -2.35 3.02
CA MET A 21 4.73 -3.77 3.16
C MET A 21 3.56 -4.16 2.26
N ALA A 22 2.52 -3.32 2.19
CA ALA A 22 1.38 -3.55 1.31
C ALA A 22 1.81 -3.55 -0.17
N ALA A 23 2.59 -2.57 -0.61
CA ALA A 23 3.07 -2.51 -1.99
C ALA A 23 3.93 -3.74 -2.35
N SER A 24 4.80 -4.17 -1.44
CA SER A 24 5.63 -5.38 -1.63
C SER A 24 4.77 -6.65 -1.70
N LEU A 25 3.78 -6.78 -0.80
CA LEU A 25 2.83 -7.89 -0.82
C LEU A 25 2.08 -7.98 -2.14
N LEU A 26 1.68 -6.82 -2.68
CA LEU A 26 0.95 -6.75 -3.95
C LEU A 26 1.84 -7.03 -5.17
N ASP A 27 3.11 -6.62 -5.17
CA ASP A 27 4.06 -6.98 -6.23
C ASP A 27 4.19 -8.51 -6.34
N GLU A 28 4.42 -9.21 -5.23
CA GLU A 28 4.47 -10.66 -5.19
C GLU A 28 3.12 -11.32 -5.56
N THR A 29 2.01 -10.73 -5.10
CA THR A 29 0.67 -11.26 -5.42
C THR A 29 0.39 -11.16 -6.90
N LEU A 30 0.72 -10.04 -7.54
CA LEU A 30 0.57 -9.83 -8.98
C LEU A 30 1.41 -10.84 -9.78
N GLU A 31 2.65 -11.07 -9.37
CA GLU A 31 3.53 -12.06 -10.00
C GLU A 31 2.95 -13.48 -9.90
N GLY A 32 2.50 -13.87 -8.70
CA GLY A 32 1.87 -15.18 -8.46
C GLY A 32 0.59 -15.37 -9.27
N VAL A 33 -0.28 -14.34 -9.33
CA VAL A 33 -1.49 -14.38 -10.15
C VAL A 33 -1.16 -14.48 -11.63
N THR A 34 -0.24 -13.66 -12.12
CA THR A 34 0.15 -13.63 -13.53
C THR A 34 0.73 -14.98 -13.97
N SER A 35 1.60 -15.55 -13.15
CA SER A 35 2.19 -16.87 -13.39
C SER A 35 1.11 -17.96 -13.37
N GLY A 36 0.22 -17.95 -12.39
CA GLY A 36 -0.81 -18.99 -12.22
C GLY A 36 -1.91 -18.99 -13.28
N ILE A 37 -2.13 -17.86 -13.99
CA ILE A 37 -3.17 -17.80 -15.04
C ILE A 37 -2.63 -17.96 -16.46
N ARG A 38 -1.31 -17.88 -16.65
CA ARG A 38 -0.68 -17.87 -17.99
C ARG A 38 -1.16 -19.02 -18.87
N ASP A 39 -1.15 -20.24 -18.34
CA ASP A 39 -1.52 -21.45 -19.05
C ASP A 39 -2.90 -22.00 -18.66
N ARG A 40 -3.62 -21.26 -17.80
CA ARG A 40 -4.93 -21.68 -17.32
C ARG A 40 -5.97 -21.60 -18.44
N VAL A 41 -6.65 -22.71 -18.66
CA VAL A 41 -7.78 -22.80 -19.58
C VAL A 41 -9.09 -22.71 -18.79
N ALA A 42 -9.97 -21.82 -19.20
CA ALA A 42 -11.31 -21.67 -18.63
C ALA A 42 -12.29 -22.72 -19.22
N ILE A 43 -13.46 -22.82 -18.60
CA ILE A 43 -14.60 -23.55 -19.16
C ILE A 43 -14.83 -23.03 -20.58
N MET A 44 -14.99 -23.89 -21.55
CA MET A 44 -15.10 -23.64 -23.00
C MET A 44 -13.78 -23.51 -23.78
N GLY A 45 -12.63 -23.89 -23.18
CA GLY A 45 -11.36 -24.04 -23.90
C GLY A 45 -10.59 -22.72 -24.16
N VAL A 46 -11.08 -21.57 -23.69
CA VAL A 46 -10.39 -20.29 -23.89
C VAL A 46 -9.32 -20.10 -22.82
N LYS A 47 -8.11 -19.71 -23.21
CA LYS A 47 -7.06 -19.33 -22.24
C LYS A 47 -7.47 -18.08 -21.46
N VAL A 48 -7.32 -18.14 -20.14
CA VAL A 48 -7.67 -17.02 -19.24
C VAL A 48 -6.85 -15.78 -19.57
N ALA A 49 -5.58 -15.94 -19.87
CA ALA A 49 -4.67 -14.87 -20.24
C ALA A 49 -5.06 -14.11 -21.53
N GLU A 50 -5.80 -14.74 -22.42
CA GLU A 50 -6.24 -14.13 -23.69
C GLU A 50 -7.50 -13.26 -23.55
N ARG A 51 -8.13 -13.24 -22.38
CA ARG A 51 -9.33 -12.43 -22.13
C ARG A 51 -8.97 -10.95 -21.93
N PRO A 52 -9.52 -10.02 -22.73
CA PRO A 52 -9.24 -8.58 -22.60
C PRO A 52 -9.51 -8.06 -21.19
N THR A 53 -10.58 -8.50 -20.52
CA THR A 53 -10.91 -8.10 -19.14
C THR A 53 -9.84 -8.51 -18.14
N VAL A 54 -9.18 -9.64 -18.33
CA VAL A 54 -8.05 -10.09 -17.49
C VAL A 54 -6.85 -9.17 -17.71
N GLN A 55 -6.52 -8.90 -18.97
CA GLN A 55 -5.40 -8.04 -19.34
C GLN A 55 -5.58 -6.61 -18.79
N VAL A 56 -6.79 -6.04 -18.90
CA VAL A 56 -7.12 -4.72 -18.34
C VAL A 56 -6.97 -4.72 -16.82
N ASN A 57 -7.52 -5.71 -16.10
CA ASN A 57 -7.41 -5.78 -14.65
C ASN A 57 -5.94 -5.91 -14.18
N LEU A 58 -5.12 -6.71 -14.87
CA LEU A 58 -3.70 -6.85 -14.56
C LEU A 58 -2.93 -5.54 -14.81
N GLY A 59 -3.19 -4.87 -15.93
CA GLY A 59 -2.57 -3.59 -16.25
C GLY A 59 -2.90 -2.50 -15.24
N GLN A 60 -4.17 -2.39 -14.84
CA GLN A 60 -4.60 -1.44 -13.81
C GLN A 60 -4.02 -1.79 -12.44
N ALA A 61 -4.01 -3.08 -12.06
CA ALA A 61 -3.40 -3.51 -10.79
C ALA A 61 -1.91 -3.14 -10.75
N ARG A 62 -1.16 -3.37 -11.83
CA ARG A 62 0.25 -2.94 -11.93
C ARG A 62 0.40 -1.44 -11.74
N ALA A 63 -0.45 -0.63 -12.36
CA ALA A 63 -0.40 0.83 -12.23
C ALA A 63 -0.62 1.28 -10.79
N TYR A 64 -1.61 0.72 -10.10
CA TYR A 64 -1.88 1.03 -8.69
C TYR A 64 -0.72 0.62 -7.77
N ILE A 65 -0.15 -0.57 -7.96
CA ILE A 65 0.98 -1.06 -7.16
C ILE A 65 2.20 -0.16 -7.37
N THR A 66 2.49 0.23 -8.61
CA THR A 66 3.58 1.15 -8.93
C THR A 66 3.37 2.50 -8.24
N ALA A 67 2.19 3.09 -8.36
CA ALA A 67 1.86 4.36 -7.71
C ALA A 67 1.95 4.26 -6.17
N ALA A 68 1.46 3.18 -5.57
CA ALA A 68 1.57 2.95 -4.14
C ALA A 68 3.03 2.93 -3.67
N ARG A 69 3.87 2.15 -4.34
CA ARG A 69 5.29 2.06 -4.04
C ARG A 69 6.00 3.41 -4.21
N ASP A 70 5.77 4.09 -5.31
CA ASP A 70 6.42 5.37 -5.62
C ASP A 70 6.03 6.45 -4.61
N THR A 71 4.77 6.46 -4.14
CA THR A 71 4.29 7.36 -3.08
C THR A 71 5.08 7.17 -1.79
N VAL A 72 5.21 5.93 -1.32
CA VAL A 72 5.96 5.64 -0.08
C VAL A 72 7.45 5.90 -0.25
N LEU A 73 8.03 5.56 -1.40
CA LEU A 73 9.44 5.82 -1.67
C LEU A 73 9.77 7.32 -1.75
N ALA A 74 8.87 8.14 -2.29
CA ALA A 74 9.03 9.59 -2.27
C ALA A 74 9.07 10.10 -0.83
N SER A 75 8.08 9.76 -0.01
CA SER A 75 8.04 10.16 1.40
C SER A 75 9.25 9.65 2.22
N LEU A 76 9.74 8.45 1.93
CA LEU A 76 10.98 7.94 2.55
C LEU A 76 12.21 8.75 2.16
N ARG A 77 12.33 9.18 0.90
CA ARG A 77 13.44 10.03 0.45
C ARG A 77 13.42 11.39 1.12
N ASP A 78 12.26 12.04 1.13
CA ASP A 78 12.10 13.35 1.78
C ASP A 78 12.44 13.27 3.27
N THR A 79 11.98 12.21 3.95
CA THR A 79 12.33 11.94 5.35
C THR A 79 13.83 11.73 5.53
N ASP A 80 14.48 10.94 4.68
CA ASP A 80 15.91 10.65 4.75
C ASP A 80 16.77 11.90 4.52
N GLU A 81 16.38 12.75 3.55
CA GLU A 81 17.03 14.03 3.26
C GLU A 81 16.90 15.00 4.45
N ARG A 82 15.71 15.11 5.04
CA ARG A 82 15.45 15.93 6.24
C ARG A 82 16.31 15.48 7.43
N ILE A 83 16.35 14.20 7.70
CA ILE A 83 17.17 13.63 8.79
C ILE A 83 18.68 13.87 8.53
N ALA A 84 19.15 13.69 7.30
CA ALA A 84 20.52 13.93 6.92
C ALA A 84 20.92 15.41 7.11
N ALA A 85 20.01 16.33 6.78
CA ALA A 85 20.16 17.76 6.97
C ALA A 85 20.02 18.21 8.45
N ARG A 86 19.69 17.30 9.37
CA ARG A 86 19.45 17.57 10.81
C ARG A 86 18.29 18.55 11.05
N GLN A 87 17.32 18.57 10.17
CA GLN A 87 16.11 19.36 10.33
C GLN A 87 15.17 18.67 11.34
N THR A 88 14.62 19.44 12.26
CA THR A 88 13.60 18.93 13.17
C THR A 88 12.29 18.75 12.42
N PRO A 89 11.62 17.60 12.52
CA PRO A 89 10.32 17.41 11.91
C PRO A 89 9.28 18.35 12.54
N ASP A 90 8.35 18.79 11.74
CA ASP A 90 7.15 19.48 12.17
C ASP A 90 5.91 18.60 11.98
N GLU A 91 4.75 19.09 12.39
CA GLU A 91 3.50 18.37 12.28
C GLU A 91 3.17 17.97 10.82
N SER A 92 3.48 18.84 9.86
CA SER A 92 3.20 18.54 8.46
C SER A 92 4.03 17.35 7.94
N ASN A 93 5.28 17.20 8.37
CA ASN A 93 6.12 16.08 8.01
C ASN A 93 5.52 14.73 8.46
N TYR A 94 4.98 14.67 9.68
CA TYR A 94 4.32 13.46 10.18
C TYR A 94 3.02 13.17 9.42
N LEU A 95 2.22 14.20 9.17
CA LEU A 95 0.99 14.07 8.40
C LEU A 95 1.25 13.59 6.97
N ASP A 96 2.30 14.07 6.34
CA ASP A 96 2.70 13.64 4.99
C ASP A 96 3.12 12.16 4.96
N GLN A 97 3.85 11.71 5.99
CA GLN A 97 4.21 10.29 6.13
C GLN A 97 2.97 9.40 6.32
N LEU A 98 2.07 9.78 7.24
CA LEU A 98 0.81 9.07 7.46
C LEU A 98 -0.03 9.00 6.19
N SER A 99 -0.14 10.11 5.48
CA SER A 99 -0.89 10.18 4.22
C SER A 99 -0.27 9.35 3.12
N ALA A 100 1.04 9.33 2.99
CA ALA A 100 1.72 8.49 2.00
C ALA A 100 1.43 7.00 2.25
N SER A 101 1.47 6.56 3.50
CA SER A 101 1.14 5.18 3.88
C SER A 101 -0.33 4.85 3.65
N MET A 102 -1.24 5.72 4.10
CA MET A 102 -2.68 5.58 3.89
C MET A 102 -3.03 5.48 2.39
N MET A 103 -2.49 6.37 1.57
CA MET A 103 -2.75 6.36 0.13
C MET A 103 -2.19 5.11 -0.54
N ALA A 104 -1.00 4.67 -0.14
CA ALA A 104 -0.42 3.43 -0.66
C ALA A 104 -1.29 2.21 -0.33
N LEU A 105 -1.82 2.14 0.89
CA LEU A 105 -2.75 1.08 1.30
C LEU A 105 -4.03 1.09 0.46
N GLN A 106 -4.64 2.26 0.23
CA GLN A 106 -5.84 2.38 -0.61
C GLN A 106 -5.59 1.91 -2.05
N LEU A 107 -4.46 2.31 -2.64
CA LEU A 107 -4.08 1.85 -3.97
C LEU A 107 -3.84 0.34 -4.02
N CYS A 108 -3.25 -0.22 -2.97
CA CYS A 108 -3.07 -1.66 -2.82
C CYS A 108 -4.40 -2.41 -2.66
N GLU A 109 -5.37 -1.87 -1.92
CA GLU A 109 -6.72 -2.45 -1.82
C GLU A 109 -7.40 -2.49 -3.19
N GLU A 110 -7.31 -1.41 -3.97
CA GLU A 110 -7.85 -1.39 -5.34
C GLU A 110 -7.13 -2.39 -6.25
N ALA A 111 -5.81 -2.50 -6.18
CA ALA A 111 -5.06 -3.50 -6.93
C ALA A 111 -5.49 -4.92 -6.56
N MET A 112 -5.60 -5.21 -5.26
CA MET A 112 -6.04 -6.53 -4.78
C MET A 112 -7.44 -6.88 -5.26
N ARG A 113 -8.36 -5.92 -5.27
CA ARG A 113 -9.72 -6.10 -5.79
C ARG A 113 -9.72 -6.47 -7.28
N LEU A 114 -8.83 -5.88 -8.07
CA LEU A 114 -8.66 -6.22 -9.49
C LEU A 114 -8.06 -7.62 -9.66
N LEU A 115 -7.05 -7.98 -8.86
CA LEU A 115 -6.47 -9.32 -8.87
C LEU A 115 -7.48 -10.40 -8.45
N LEU A 116 -8.34 -10.11 -7.48
CA LEU A 116 -9.44 -11.02 -7.10
C LEU A 116 -10.40 -11.26 -8.28
N ARG A 117 -10.72 -10.24 -9.07
CA ARG A 117 -11.54 -10.40 -10.29
C ARG A 117 -10.88 -11.33 -11.31
N VAL A 118 -9.55 -11.26 -11.45
CA VAL A 118 -8.78 -12.15 -12.32
C VAL A 118 -8.81 -13.59 -11.81
N MET A 119 -8.65 -13.78 -10.51
CA MET A 119 -8.66 -15.09 -9.85
C MET A 119 -10.07 -15.73 -9.85
N GLY A 120 -11.10 -14.88 -9.74
CA GLY A 120 -12.49 -15.32 -9.55
C GLY A 120 -12.66 -16.02 -8.19
N GLY A 121 -13.65 -16.89 -8.07
CA GLY A 121 -13.94 -17.63 -6.83
C GLY A 121 -12.77 -18.48 -6.29
N ASN A 122 -11.82 -18.85 -7.15
CA ASN A 122 -10.62 -19.57 -6.70
C ASN A 122 -9.71 -18.73 -5.82
N GLY A 123 -9.74 -17.40 -5.94
CA GLY A 123 -8.98 -16.48 -5.09
C GLY A 123 -9.39 -16.52 -3.62
N LEU A 124 -10.64 -16.88 -3.33
CA LEU A 124 -11.16 -16.96 -1.96
C LEU A 124 -11.16 -18.37 -1.38
N ARG A 125 -10.41 -19.28 -2.00
CA ARG A 125 -10.31 -20.65 -1.53
C ARG A 125 -9.49 -20.71 -0.27
N GLN A 126 -10.05 -21.20 0.82
CA GLN A 126 -9.39 -21.29 2.12
C GLN A 126 -8.06 -22.06 2.01
N GLY A 127 -7.00 -21.49 2.57
CA GLY A 127 -5.64 -22.03 2.56
C GLY A 127 -4.85 -21.80 1.28
N ALA A 128 -5.43 -21.08 0.29
CA ALA A 128 -4.67 -20.64 -0.87
C ALA A 128 -3.81 -19.41 -0.52
N ASP A 129 -2.65 -19.30 -1.15
CA ASP A 129 -1.72 -18.18 -0.95
C ASP A 129 -2.37 -16.82 -1.20
N PHE A 130 -3.18 -16.72 -2.26
CA PHE A 130 -3.90 -15.49 -2.59
C PHE A 130 -4.90 -15.11 -1.48
N GLU A 131 -5.65 -16.07 -0.93
CA GLU A 131 -6.63 -15.83 0.13
C GLU A 131 -5.95 -15.31 1.41
N ARG A 132 -4.81 -15.89 1.78
CA ARG A 132 -4.02 -15.43 2.91
C ARG A 132 -3.55 -13.99 2.71
N ARG A 133 -2.93 -13.69 1.56
CA ARG A 133 -2.46 -12.34 1.21
C ARG A 133 -3.59 -11.33 1.15
N TYR A 134 -4.77 -11.76 0.67
CA TYR A 134 -5.97 -10.92 0.68
C TYR A 134 -6.37 -10.52 2.11
N ARG A 135 -6.43 -11.48 3.04
CA ARG A 135 -6.76 -11.22 4.46
C ARG A 135 -5.70 -10.36 5.14
N ASP A 136 -4.44 -10.65 4.89
CA ASP A 136 -3.33 -9.89 5.47
C ASP A 136 -3.40 -8.41 5.04
N LEU A 137 -3.66 -8.15 3.76
CA LEU A 137 -3.86 -6.78 3.28
C LEU A 137 -5.05 -6.09 3.93
N GLN A 138 -6.17 -6.78 4.11
CA GLN A 138 -7.38 -6.18 4.72
C GLN A 138 -7.18 -5.77 6.19
N ALA A 139 -6.21 -6.35 6.86
CA ALA A 139 -5.88 -5.99 8.25
C ALA A 139 -5.01 -4.72 8.35
N MET A 140 -4.19 -4.42 7.33
CA MET A 140 -3.23 -3.31 7.38
C MET A 140 -3.89 -1.92 7.53
N PRO A 141 -4.97 -1.56 6.77
CA PRO A 141 -5.63 -0.27 6.89
C PRO A 141 -6.38 -0.05 8.21
N LEU A 142 -6.54 -1.11 9.01
CA LEU A 142 -7.18 -1.03 10.33
C LEU A 142 -6.20 -0.59 11.43
N HIS A 143 -4.91 -0.51 11.11
CA HIS A 143 -3.92 0.03 12.03
C HIS A 143 -4.18 1.51 12.27
N ILE A 144 -4.08 1.96 13.53
CA ILE A 144 -4.45 3.32 13.93
C ILE A 144 -3.73 4.41 13.12
N ASN A 145 -2.47 4.19 12.77
CA ASN A 145 -1.65 5.15 12.02
C ASN A 145 -1.86 5.10 10.50
N ALA A 146 -2.62 4.14 10.01
CA ALA A 146 -2.98 4.00 8.60
C ALA A 146 -4.50 4.10 8.36
N HIS A 147 -5.27 4.27 9.44
CA HIS A 147 -6.72 4.34 9.35
C HIS A 147 -7.15 5.60 8.60
N ARG A 148 -7.85 5.38 7.48
CA ARG A 148 -8.20 6.43 6.52
C ARG A 148 -8.86 7.64 7.17
N ASP A 149 -9.92 7.42 7.96
CA ASP A 149 -10.70 8.52 8.51
C ASP A 149 -9.88 9.34 9.49
N ARG A 150 -9.10 8.65 10.35
CA ARG A 150 -8.22 9.31 11.32
C ARG A 150 -7.15 10.17 10.63
N VAL A 151 -6.44 9.62 9.67
CA VAL A 151 -5.38 10.35 8.95
C VAL A 151 -5.95 11.53 8.19
N SER A 152 -7.09 11.34 7.51
CA SER A 152 -7.76 12.41 6.77
C SER A 152 -8.29 13.51 7.68
N GLU A 153 -8.82 13.16 8.85
CA GLU A 153 -9.28 14.12 9.85
C GLU A 153 -8.11 14.97 10.37
N GLN A 154 -6.98 14.35 10.76
CA GLN A 154 -5.80 15.08 11.22
C GLN A 154 -5.29 16.08 10.16
N HIS A 155 -5.23 15.68 8.89
CA HIS A 155 -4.91 16.59 7.79
C HIS A 155 -5.92 17.74 7.67
N GLY A 156 -7.21 17.43 7.72
CA GLY A 156 -8.27 18.44 7.67
C GLY A 156 -8.15 19.45 8.80
N ARG A 157 -7.85 18.99 10.02
CA ARG A 157 -7.63 19.87 11.19
C ARG A 157 -6.42 20.76 10.98
N HIS A 158 -5.31 20.22 10.51
CA HIS A 158 -4.10 20.97 10.21
C HIS A 158 -4.35 22.07 9.19
N LEU A 159 -5.02 21.76 8.09
CA LEU A 159 -5.39 22.74 7.05
C LEU A 159 -6.30 23.86 7.57
N LEU A 160 -7.10 23.59 8.60
CA LEU A 160 -7.99 24.56 9.24
C LEU A 160 -7.31 25.31 10.42
N GLY A 161 -6.04 25.03 10.72
CA GLY A 161 -5.33 25.59 11.85
C GLY A 161 -5.87 25.15 13.21
N LEU A 162 -6.53 23.99 13.27
CA LEU A 162 -7.01 23.39 14.52
C LEU A 162 -5.91 22.52 15.14
N PRO A 163 -5.84 22.41 16.47
CA PRO A 163 -4.87 21.54 17.13
C PRO A 163 -5.13 20.08 16.77
N PRO A 164 -4.09 19.21 16.72
CA PRO A 164 -4.28 17.79 16.52
C PRO A 164 -5.14 17.18 17.63
N GLU A 165 -5.99 16.24 17.29
CA GLU A 165 -6.87 15.60 18.30
C GLU A 165 -6.10 14.62 19.17
N ASN A 166 -5.14 13.92 18.57
CA ASN A 166 -4.20 13.06 19.27
C ASN A 166 -2.78 13.43 18.83
N PRO A 167 -1.93 13.90 19.74
CA PRO A 167 -0.52 14.10 19.43
C PRO A 167 0.13 12.76 19.02
N PHE A 168 1.01 12.84 18.03
CA PHE A 168 1.75 11.69 17.49
C PHE A 168 2.77 11.17 18.49
#